data_733e6c311956d4591397d9db7f1507e7
#
_entry.id   733e6c311956d4591397d9db7f1507e7
#
_cell.length_a   1.000
_cell.length_b   1.000
_cell.length_c   1.000
_cell.angle_alpha   90.00
_cell.angle_beta   90.00
_cell.angle_gamma   90.00
#
_symmetry.space_group_name_H-M   'P 1'
#
loop_
_entity.id
_entity.type
_entity.pdbx_description
1 polymer ?
#
loop_
_entity_poly.entity_id
_entity_poly.type
_entity_poly.pdbx_seq_one_letter_code
_entity_poly.pdbx_strand_id
1 'polypeptide(L)'
;MIVAGKKFTRRAVIRSMASVGLGAMLTPLQATAEQVKWSTGVNRPKVPLPPGAVDCHHHIYDARYPADPKASLHPADASIFDYRDLQKRIGIARHVIVQPSTYGTNNGLVLDSLKEFGSAARAVVVVTDQISVSELTSMHDAGVRGVRFNLIYPGGVPIEMMRPLAKRIAEFGWHVQVVAGAERIVTCADLLGDLPVPVVFDHMGQISNPGISHPAFAIVAKLLEQGKAWVKLSGPYTFSKVGPPTYSDAAELAKAYLKLAPDLLVWGTDWPHPTEAENAKPDDALLVDLTSDWIGNEGLRTKIFVENPTRLYGF
;
A
#
# COMPACT_ATOMS: atom_id res chain seq x y z
N MET A 1 -13.99 11.33 104.40
CA MET A 1 -12.75 10.64 104.85
C MET A 1 -12.03 10.06 103.65
N ILE A 2 -10.85 10.50 103.46
CA ILE A 2 -10.00 10.44 102.22
C ILE A 2 -9.40 9.04 102.04
N VAL A 3 -9.39 8.50 100.84
CA VAL A 3 -8.32 7.58 100.46
C VAL A 3 -7.99 7.79 98.95
N ALA A 4 -6.68 8.02 98.76
CA ALA A 4 -6.06 8.31 97.48
C ALA A 4 -5.91 7.08 96.56
N GLY A 5 -6.18 7.24 95.25
CA GLY A 5 -5.97 6.24 94.22
C GLY A 5 -4.71 6.55 93.39
N LYS A 6 -3.79 5.64 93.35
CA LYS A 6 -2.49 5.68 92.64
C LYS A 6 -2.71 5.55 91.11
N LYS A 7 -2.07 6.44 90.34
CA LYS A 7 -1.97 6.40 88.89
C LYS A 7 -0.94 5.33 88.48
N PHE A 8 -1.32 4.35 87.67
CA PHE A 8 -0.41 3.44 86.94
C PHE A 8 -0.22 3.96 85.54
N THR A 9 1.01 4.27 85.19
CA THR A 9 1.46 4.59 83.87
C THR A 9 1.73 3.28 83.09
N ARG A 10 1.02 3.08 82.00
CA ARG A 10 1.27 1.98 81.00
C ARG A 10 2.34 2.42 80.03
N ARG A 11 3.52 1.81 80.07
CA ARG A 11 4.53 1.88 79.01
C ARG A 11 4.04 1.04 77.86
N ALA A 12 3.81 1.69 76.70
CA ALA A 12 3.56 1.02 75.46
C ALA A 12 4.88 0.47 74.87
N VAL A 13 4.94 -0.83 74.68
CA VAL A 13 6.02 -1.50 73.96
C VAL A 13 5.69 -1.47 72.49
N ILE A 14 6.40 -0.67 71.72
CA ILE A 14 6.33 -0.66 70.27
C ILE A 14 7.11 -1.88 69.77
N ARG A 15 6.39 -2.89 69.27
CA ARG A 15 6.99 -3.97 68.44
C ARG A 15 7.05 -3.48 67.00
N SER A 16 8.28 -3.22 66.53
CA SER A 16 8.54 -3.02 65.09
C SER A 16 8.29 -4.33 64.36
N MET A 17 7.22 -4.40 63.57
CA MET A 17 7.05 -5.41 62.52
C MET A 17 7.75 -4.90 61.26
N ALA A 18 8.86 -5.50 60.90
CA ALA A 18 9.49 -5.35 59.60
C ALA A 18 8.59 -6.02 58.53
N SER A 19 7.86 -5.23 57.78
CA SER A 19 7.15 -5.69 56.59
C SER A 19 8.16 -5.90 55.47
N VAL A 20 8.48 -7.16 55.20
CA VAL A 20 9.17 -7.56 53.98
C VAL A 20 8.17 -7.35 52.79
N GLY A 21 8.30 -6.23 52.11
CA GLY A 21 7.58 -5.97 50.89
C GLY A 21 8.09 -6.88 49.78
N LEU A 22 7.35 -7.93 49.45
CA LEU A 22 7.54 -8.69 48.21
C LEU A 22 7.15 -7.75 47.06
N GLY A 23 8.12 -7.04 46.52
CA GLY A 23 7.97 -6.30 45.26
C GLY A 23 7.77 -7.32 44.14
N ALA A 24 6.53 -7.62 43.80
CA ALA A 24 6.20 -8.28 42.53
C ALA A 24 6.69 -7.35 41.41
N MET A 25 7.84 -7.64 40.82
CA MET A 25 8.21 -7.07 39.53
C MET A 25 7.15 -7.53 38.52
N LEU A 26 6.20 -6.64 38.24
CA LEU A 26 5.36 -6.76 37.07
C LEU A 26 6.30 -6.59 35.86
N THR A 27 6.84 -7.71 35.36
CA THR A 27 7.39 -7.73 34.00
C THR A 27 6.25 -7.31 33.09
N PRO A 28 6.41 -6.24 32.26
CA PRO A 28 5.39 -5.93 31.29
C PRO A 28 5.22 -7.18 30.41
N LEU A 29 4.01 -7.73 30.35
CA LEU A 29 3.66 -8.68 29.31
C LEU A 29 3.99 -7.96 28.00
N GLN A 30 5.09 -8.34 27.38
CA GLN A 30 5.30 -7.99 25.98
C GLN A 30 4.16 -8.70 25.23
N ALA A 31 3.15 -7.92 24.84
CA ALA A 31 2.16 -8.39 23.91
C ALA A 31 2.94 -8.91 22.71
N THR A 32 2.95 -10.22 22.50
CA THR A 32 3.48 -10.82 21.28
C THR A 32 2.73 -10.16 20.14
N ALA A 33 3.44 -9.39 19.32
CA ALA A 33 2.82 -8.77 18.16
C ALA A 33 2.25 -9.90 17.31
N GLU A 34 0.93 -9.89 17.11
CA GLU A 34 0.23 -10.91 16.34
C GLU A 34 0.62 -10.78 14.87
N GLN A 35 0.87 -11.92 14.23
CA GLN A 35 1.20 -11.94 12.81
C GLN A 35 0.01 -11.44 12.00
N VAL A 36 0.25 -10.45 11.15
CA VAL A 36 -0.77 -9.94 10.23
C VAL A 36 -0.98 -10.95 9.10
N LYS A 37 -2.22 -11.26 8.79
CA LYS A 37 -2.57 -12.15 7.69
C LYS A 37 -1.98 -11.66 6.37
N TRP A 38 -1.44 -12.55 5.57
CA TRP A 38 -0.79 -12.30 4.27
C TRP A 38 0.48 -11.44 4.33
N SER A 39 1.07 -11.28 5.50
CA SER A 39 2.36 -10.60 5.68
C SER A 39 3.17 -11.40 6.70
N THR A 40 4.38 -11.83 6.32
CA THR A 40 5.26 -12.54 7.26
C THR A 40 5.86 -11.58 8.30
N GLY A 41 6.51 -12.14 9.32
CA GLY A 41 7.09 -11.34 10.40
C GLY A 41 6.05 -10.72 11.33
N VAL A 42 6.55 -10.15 12.41
CA VAL A 42 5.73 -9.52 13.48
C VAL A 42 6.24 -8.12 13.84
N ASN A 43 7.41 -7.73 13.35
CA ASN A 43 8.05 -6.48 13.71
C ASN A 43 7.40 -5.30 12.96
N ARG A 44 7.55 -4.12 13.53
CA ARG A 44 7.31 -2.86 12.83
C ARG A 44 8.52 -2.52 11.95
N PRO A 45 8.37 -1.64 10.94
CA PRO A 45 9.51 -1.11 10.22
C PRO A 45 10.53 -0.48 11.17
N LYS A 46 11.82 -0.65 10.89
CA LYS A 46 12.92 -0.05 11.67
C LYS A 46 12.85 1.48 11.66
N VAL A 47 12.51 2.02 10.48
CA VAL A 47 12.26 3.45 10.33
C VAL A 47 10.77 3.65 10.11
N PRO A 48 10.05 4.24 11.09
CA PRO A 48 8.60 4.45 10.97
C PRO A 48 8.23 5.23 9.71
N LEU A 49 7.09 4.90 9.12
CA LEU A 49 6.51 5.70 8.04
C LEU A 49 6.22 7.13 8.54
N PRO A 50 6.37 8.16 7.69
CA PRO A 50 6.01 9.52 8.05
C PRO A 50 4.53 9.63 8.44
N PRO A 51 4.15 10.51 9.40
CA PRO A 51 2.75 10.76 9.72
C PRO A 51 1.94 11.13 8.49
N GLY A 52 0.78 10.48 8.31
CA GLY A 52 -0.05 10.68 7.13
C GLY A 52 0.35 9.85 5.91
N ALA A 53 1.24 8.89 6.07
CA ALA A 53 1.67 8.01 4.97
C ALA A 53 0.50 7.31 4.27
N VAL A 54 0.64 7.17 2.96
CA VAL A 54 -0.34 6.57 2.06
C VAL A 54 0.21 5.29 1.44
N ASP A 55 -0.50 4.19 1.59
CA ASP A 55 -0.31 3.01 0.77
C ASP A 55 -1.07 3.18 -0.55
N CYS A 56 -0.37 3.37 -1.66
CA CYS A 56 -0.99 3.64 -2.96
C CYS A 56 -1.33 2.37 -3.75
N HIS A 57 -1.19 1.19 -3.17
CA HIS A 57 -1.49 -0.06 -3.87
C HIS A 57 -1.71 -1.22 -2.90
N HIS A 58 -2.96 -1.57 -2.68
CA HIS A 58 -3.33 -2.83 -2.05
C HIS A 58 -4.63 -3.36 -2.64
N HIS A 59 -4.95 -4.61 -2.34
CA HIS A 59 -6.15 -5.27 -2.82
C HIS A 59 -6.98 -5.81 -1.64
N ILE A 60 -8.29 -5.92 -1.83
CA ILE A 60 -9.20 -6.64 -0.94
C ILE A 60 -9.77 -7.85 -1.70
N TYR A 61 -9.88 -8.98 -1.02
CA TYR A 61 -10.46 -10.21 -1.57
C TYR A 61 -11.53 -10.75 -0.63
N ASP A 62 -12.68 -11.13 -1.21
CA ASP A 62 -13.81 -11.66 -0.49
C ASP A 62 -14.59 -12.60 -1.42
N ALA A 63 -14.67 -13.87 -1.07
CA ALA A 63 -15.32 -14.92 -1.86
C ALA A 63 -16.84 -14.72 -2.03
N ARG A 64 -17.45 -13.80 -1.28
CA ARG A 64 -18.85 -13.41 -1.46
C ARG A 64 -19.09 -12.64 -2.76
N TYR A 65 -18.05 -12.04 -3.33
CA TYR A 65 -18.12 -11.36 -4.62
C TYR A 65 -17.67 -12.32 -5.72
N PRO A 66 -18.47 -12.48 -6.80
CA PRO A 66 -18.14 -13.41 -7.85
C PRO A 66 -16.88 -12.98 -8.63
N ALA A 67 -15.97 -13.94 -8.80
CA ALA A 67 -14.82 -13.75 -9.66
C ALA A 67 -15.22 -13.65 -11.13
N ASP A 68 -14.46 -12.91 -11.93
CA ASP A 68 -14.60 -12.91 -13.39
C ASP A 68 -14.26 -14.30 -13.92
N PRO A 69 -15.09 -14.90 -14.81
CA PRO A 69 -14.82 -16.22 -15.37
C PRO A 69 -13.48 -16.34 -16.13
N LYS A 70 -12.91 -15.22 -16.54
CA LYS A 70 -11.60 -15.16 -17.24
C LYS A 70 -10.44 -14.96 -16.28
N ALA A 71 -10.70 -14.69 -15.00
CA ALA A 71 -9.63 -14.45 -14.04
C ALA A 71 -8.75 -15.68 -13.89
N SER A 72 -7.43 -15.47 -13.83
CA SER A 72 -6.44 -16.52 -13.57
C SER A 72 -5.91 -16.51 -12.13
N LEU A 73 -6.12 -15.42 -11.39
CA LEU A 73 -5.72 -15.29 -10.00
C LEU A 73 -6.97 -15.39 -9.10
N HIS A 74 -6.94 -16.33 -8.16
CA HIS A 74 -7.98 -16.57 -7.18
C HIS A 74 -7.39 -16.66 -5.77
N PRO A 75 -6.88 -15.55 -5.23
CA PRO A 75 -6.35 -15.54 -3.87
C PRO A 75 -7.45 -15.86 -2.85
N ALA A 76 -7.04 -16.38 -1.70
CA ALA A 76 -7.96 -16.53 -0.57
C ALA A 76 -8.35 -15.17 0.01
N ASP A 77 -9.42 -15.15 0.83
CA ASP A 77 -9.97 -13.93 1.42
C ASP A 77 -8.92 -13.12 2.17
N ALA A 78 -8.86 -11.84 1.81
CA ALA A 78 -8.02 -10.81 2.41
C ALA A 78 -8.92 -9.61 2.70
N SER A 79 -9.45 -9.56 3.93
CA SER A 79 -10.53 -8.67 4.30
C SER A 79 -10.04 -7.25 4.66
N ILE A 80 -11.00 -6.34 4.77
CA ILE A 80 -10.80 -4.98 5.32
C ILE A 80 -10.18 -5.05 6.72
N PHE A 81 -10.60 -6.00 7.55
CA PHE A 81 -10.09 -6.16 8.93
C PHE A 81 -8.64 -6.62 8.93
N ASP A 82 -8.28 -7.59 8.08
CA ASP A 82 -6.90 -8.05 7.91
C ASP A 82 -6.00 -6.88 7.47
N TYR A 83 -6.48 -6.04 6.54
CA TYR A 83 -5.73 -4.87 6.09
C TYR A 83 -5.58 -3.79 7.18
N ARG A 84 -6.61 -3.57 8.01
CA ARG A 84 -6.51 -2.64 9.16
C ARG A 84 -5.43 -3.08 10.17
N ASP A 85 -5.21 -4.37 10.32
CA ASP A 85 -4.12 -4.87 11.17
C ASP A 85 -2.75 -4.61 10.55
N LEU A 86 -2.61 -4.73 9.22
CA LEU A 86 -1.40 -4.27 8.53
C LEU A 86 -1.18 -2.76 8.71
N GLN A 87 -2.21 -1.94 8.53
CA GLN A 87 -2.12 -0.48 8.73
C GLN A 87 -1.57 -0.14 10.12
N LYS A 88 -2.08 -0.78 11.17
CA LYS A 88 -1.61 -0.59 12.56
C LYS A 88 -0.15 -1.04 12.73
N ARG A 89 0.23 -2.17 12.10
CA ARG A 89 1.57 -2.73 12.22
C ARG A 89 2.63 -1.82 11.59
N ILE A 90 2.40 -1.32 10.38
CA ILE A 90 3.43 -0.57 9.63
C ILE A 90 3.20 0.95 9.61
N GLY A 91 2.08 1.46 10.14
CA GLY A 91 1.85 2.89 10.30
C GLY A 91 1.22 3.58 9.10
N ILE A 92 0.38 2.89 8.32
CA ILE A 92 -0.37 3.48 7.20
C ILE A 92 -1.56 4.29 7.73
N ALA A 93 -1.67 5.55 7.32
CA ALA A 93 -2.77 6.44 7.69
C ALA A 93 -3.88 6.51 6.63
N ARG A 94 -3.50 6.48 5.35
CA ARG A 94 -4.39 6.59 4.20
C ARG A 94 -4.01 5.55 3.16
N HIS A 95 -4.92 5.20 2.26
CA HIS A 95 -4.62 4.13 1.30
C HIS A 95 -5.45 4.19 0.02
N VAL A 96 -5.01 3.46 -1.00
CA VAL A 96 -5.67 3.33 -2.29
C VAL A 96 -5.96 1.86 -2.57
N ILE A 97 -7.24 1.51 -2.63
CA ILE A 97 -7.71 0.18 -2.98
C ILE A 97 -7.65 0.04 -4.50
N VAL A 98 -6.91 -0.93 -4.99
CA VAL A 98 -6.80 -1.20 -6.41
C VAL A 98 -7.65 -2.41 -6.77
N GLN A 99 -8.53 -2.27 -7.76
CA GLN A 99 -9.34 -3.38 -8.27
C GLN A 99 -8.43 -4.52 -8.75
N PRO A 100 -8.52 -5.72 -8.15
CA PRO A 100 -7.75 -6.87 -8.63
C PRO A 100 -8.39 -7.46 -9.90
N SER A 101 -7.58 -8.12 -10.74
CA SER A 101 -8.06 -8.79 -11.95
C SER A 101 -9.05 -9.91 -11.67
N THR A 102 -9.05 -10.45 -10.46
CA THR A 102 -9.98 -11.49 -10.01
C THR A 102 -11.45 -11.14 -10.24
N TYR A 103 -11.83 -9.88 -10.06
CA TYR A 103 -13.23 -9.46 -10.17
C TYR A 103 -13.54 -8.74 -11.50
N GLY A 104 -12.58 -8.64 -12.42
CA GLY A 104 -12.78 -7.98 -13.71
C GLY A 104 -13.38 -6.59 -13.54
N THR A 105 -14.52 -6.32 -14.21
CA THR A 105 -15.26 -5.05 -14.14
C THR A 105 -16.27 -4.99 -12.99
N ASN A 106 -16.38 -6.01 -12.15
CA ASN A 106 -17.23 -5.97 -10.96
C ASN A 106 -16.52 -5.25 -9.82
N ASN A 107 -16.72 -3.95 -9.72
CA ASN A 107 -16.11 -3.10 -8.69
C ASN A 107 -16.88 -3.08 -7.36
N GLY A 108 -17.87 -3.94 -7.16
CA GLY A 108 -18.73 -3.95 -5.96
C GLY A 108 -17.92 -4.01 -4.66
N LEU A 109 -16.97 -4.94 -4.57
CA LEU A 109 -16.13 -5.08 -3.37
C LEU A 109 -15.28 -3.82 -3.09
N VAL A 110 -14.71 -3.20 -4.12
CA VAL A 110 -13.90 -1.97 -3.96
C VAL A 110 -14.78 -0.81 -3.50
N LEU A 111 -15.98 -0.65 -4.07
CA LEU A 111 -16.90 0.45 -3.70
C LEU A 111 -17.47 0.26 -2.28
N ASP A 112 -17.80 -0.96 -1.89
CA ASP A 112 -18.21 -1.26 -0.52
C ASP A 112 -17.07 -1.06 0.48
N SER A 113 -15.84 -1.41 0.09
CA SER A 113 -14.65 -1.15 0.90
C SER A 113 -14.37 0.35 1.06
N LEU A 114 -14.53 1.17 0.00
CA LEU A 114 -14.42 2.64 0.09
C LEU A 114 -15.39 3.21 1.09
N LYS A 115 -16.65 2.75 1.07
CA LYS A 115 -17.68 3.18 2.00
C LYS A 115 -17.31 2.87 3.45
N GLU A 116 -16.74 1.69 3.70
CA GLU A 116 -16.34 1.24 5.04
C GLU A 116 -15.08 1.98 5.58
N PHE A 117 -14.14 2.34 4.71
CA PHE A 117 -12.93 3.07 5.10
C PHE A 117 -13.14 4.60 5.13
N GLY A 118 -14.14 5.12 4.41
CA GLY A 118 -14.48 6.53 4.37
C GLY A 118 -13.38 7.40 3.76
N SER A 119 -13.18 8.60 4.30
CA SER A 119 -12.27 9.62 3.72
C SER A 119 -10.79 9.21 3.70
N ALA A 120 -10.39 8.20 4.49
CA ALA A 120 -9.03 7.68 4.53
C ALA A 120 -8.66 6.86 3.29
N ALA A 121 -9.64 6.47 2.47
CA ALA A 121 -9.46 5.63 1.31
C ALA A 121 -9.71 6.37 -0.02
N ARG A 122 -9.01 5.91 -1.06
CA ARG A 122 -9.30 6.16 -2.47
C ARG A 122 -9.29 4.84 -3.22
N ALA A 123 -9.73 4.84 -4.48
CA ALA A 123 -9.68 3.63 -5.28
C ALA A 123 -9.29 3.86 -6.73
N VAL A 124 -8.83 2.78 -7.33
CA VAL A 124 -8.63 2.62 -8.76
C VAL A 124 -9.46 1.42 -9.21
N VAL A 125 -10.35 1.63 -10.17
CA VAL A 125 -11.35 0.66 -10.64
C VAL A 125 -11.04 0.11 -12.02
N VAL A 126 -11.75 -0.94 -12.43
CA VAL A 126 -11.72 -1.48 -13.80
C VAL A 126 -13.11 -1.30 -14.42
N VAL A 127 -13.20 -0.51 -15.48
CA VAL A 127 -14.45 -0.22 -16.17
C VAL A 127 -14.24 -0.26 -17.68
N THR A 128 -15.30 -0.49 -18.42
CA THR A 128 -15.27 -0.42 -19.90
C THR A 128 -15.47 1.01 -20.37
N ASP A 129 -15.20 1.27 -21.64
CA ASP A 129 -15.45 2.56 -22.29
C ASP A 129 -16.95 2.87 -22.48
N GLN A 130 -17.85 1.92 -22.18
CA GLN A 130 -19.30 2.08 -22.19
C GLN A 130 -19.87 2.64 -20.88
N ILE A 131 -19.05 2.81 -19.84
CA ILE A 131 -19.51 3.37 -18.55
C ILE A 131 -20.18 4.73 -18.75
N SER A 132 -21.32 4.97 -18.10
CA SER A 132 -22.02 6.24 -18.19
C SER A 132 -21.32 7.37 -17.41
N VAL A 133 -21.59 8.63 -17.77
CA VAL A 133 -21.09 9.79 -17.02
C VAL A 133 -21.63 9.79 -15.58
N SER A 134 -22.89 9.39 -15.38
CA SER A 134 -23.51 9.31 -14.06
C SER A 134 -22.81 8.27 -13.16
N GLU A 135 -22.39 7.12 -13.70
CA GLU A 135 -21.62 6.12 -12.96
C GLU A 135 -20.23 6.65 -12.61
N LEU A 136 -19.54 7.30 -13.55
CA LEU A 136 -18.24 7.96 -13.29
C LEU A 136 -18.37 9.02 -12.19
N THR A 137 -19.41 9.83 -12.19
CA THR A 137 -19.69 10.84 -11.17
C THR A 137 -19.89 10.16 -9.81
N SER A 138 -20.74 9.14 -9.73
CA SER A 138 -20.99 8.40 -8.50
C SER A 138 -19.73 7.74 -7.95
N MET A 139 -18.88 7.19 -8.80
CA MET A 139 -17.58 6.62 -8.41
C MET A 139 -16.60 7.70 -7.94
N HIS A 140 -16.59 8.88 -8.60
CA HIS A 140 -15.75 10.01 -8.18
C HIS A 140 -16.10 10.48 -6.77
N ASP A 141 -17.40 10.65 -6.51
CA ASP A 141 -17.94 11.07 -5.22
C ASP A 141 -17.64 10.02 -4.13
N ALA A 142 -17.64 8.74 -4.48
CA ALA A 142 -17.24 7.66 -3.59
C ALA A 142 -15.73 7.61 -3.29
N GLY A 143 -14.88 8.34 -4.04
CA GLY A 143 -13.44 8.38 -3.82
C GLY A 143 -12.58 7.68 -4.87
N VAL A 144 -13.14 7.27 -6.01
CA VAL A 144 -12.36 6.72 -7.13
C VAL A 144 -11.54 7.83 -7.79
N ARG A 145 -10.28 7.53 -8.17
CA ARG A 145 -9.34 8.49 -8.77
C ARG A 145 -8.61 7.96 -10.00
N GLY A 146 -8.92 6.76 -10.45
CA GLY A 146 -8.27 6.21 -11.64
C GLY A 146 -8.93 4.94 -12.15
N VAL A 147 -8.52 4.54 -13.35
CA VAL A 147 -8.91 3.28 -13.99
C VAL A 147 -7.68 2.42 -14.24
N ARG A 148 -7.81 1.10 -14.04
CA ARG A 148 -6.70 0.15 -14.19
C ARG A 148 -6.79 -0.65 -15.47
N PHE A 149 -5.65 -0.79 -16.14
CA PHE A 149 -5.42 -1.73 -17.22
C PHE A 149 -4.39 -2.77 -16.77
N ASN A 150 -4.83 -4.00 -16.60
CA ASN A 150 -3.96 -5.14 -16.37
C ASN A 150 -3.62 -5.77 -17.71
N LEU A 151 -2.36 -5.61 -18.16
CA LEU A 151 -1.88 -6.11 -19.44
C LEU A 151 -1.05 -7.42 -19.29
N ILE A 152 -1.06 -8.00 -18.09
CA ILE A 152 -0.33 -9.24 -17.77
C ILE A 152 -1.30 -10.39 -17.51
N TYR A 153 -2.28 -10.17 -16.62
CA TYR A 153 -3.21 -11.22 -16.20
C TYR A 153 -4.58 -11.05 -16.85
N PRO A 154 -5.24 -12.16 -17.24
CA PRO A 154 -6.63 -12.14 -17.70
C PRO A 154 -7.59 -11.54 -16.66
N GLY A 155 -8.79 -11.12 -17.12
CA GLY A 155 -9.80 -10.47 -16.28
C GLY A 155 -9.80 -8.94 -16.37
N GLY A 156 -8.82 -8.33 -17.03
CA GLY A 156 -8.81 -6.91 -17.36
C GLY A 156 -9.65 -6.55 -18.60
N VAL A 157 -9.74 -5.26 -18.89
CA VAL A 157 -10.36 -4.75 -20.12
C VAL A 157 -9.33 -4.66 -21.25
N PRO A 158 -9.80 -4.78 -22.53
CA PRO A 158 -8.92 -4.68 -23.69
C PRO A 158 -8.19 -3.34 -23.76
N ILE A 159 -6.94 -3.36 -24.25
CA ILE A 159 -6.10 -2.15 -24.34
C ILE A 159 -6.68 -1.11 -25.28
N GLU A 160 -7.44 -1.54 -26.27
CA GLU A 160 -8.13 -0.68 -27.24
C GLU A 160 -9.10 0.29 -26.57
N MET A 161 -9.63 -0.05 -25.40
CA MET A 161 -10.49 0.81 -24.59
C MET A 161 -9.72 1.91 -23.85
N MET A 162 -8.37 1.83 -23.77
CA MET A 162 -7.57 2.75 -22.97
C MET A 162 -7.71 4.20 -23.44
N ARG A 163 -7.56 4.46 -24.73
CA ARG A 163 -7.65 5.83 -25.28
C ARG A 163 -9.06 6.42 -25.16
N PRO A 164 -10.15 5.73 -25.55
CA PRO A 164 -11.50 6.27 -25.37
C PRO A 164 -11.85 6.47 -23.89
N LEU A 165 -11.47 5.55 -23.01
CA LEU A 165 -11.73 5.68 -21.58
C LEU A 165 -10.91 6.83 -20.95
N ALA A 166 -9.64 6.99 -21.34
CA ALA A 166 -8.79 8.10 -20.87
C ALA A 166 -9.39 9.48 -21.18
N LYS A 167 -10.01 9.63 -22.37
CA LYS A 167 -10.73 10.87 -22.73
C LYS A 167 -11.92 11.14 -21.80
N ARG A 168 -12.65 10.10 -21.41
CA ARG A 168 -13.84 10.22 -20.56
C ARG A 168 -13.49 10.57 -19.11
N ILE A 169 -12.41 10.00 -18.58
CA ILE A 169 -11.99 10.22 -17.19
C ILE A 169 -11.18 11.52 -17.00
N ALA A 170 -10.77 12.19 -18.07
CA ALA A 170 -9.99 13.43 -18.02
C ALA A 170 -10.75 14.55 -17.28
N GLU A 171 -12.06 14.67 -17.49
CA GLU A 171 -12.90 15.68 -16.84
C GLU A 171 -12.99 15.49 -15.31
N PHE A 172 -12.74 14.26 -14.82
CA PHE A 172 -12.72 13.92 -13.41
C PHE A 172 -11.33 14.09 -12.78
N GLY A 173 -10.31 14.43 -13.56
CA GLY A 173 -8.92 14.48 -13.10
C GLY A 173 -8.34 13.11 -12.72
N TRP A 174 -8.92 12.02 -13.24
CA TRP A 174 -8.42 10.67 -12.96
C TRP A 174 -7.22 10.33 -13.83
N HIS A 175 -6.50 9.27 -13.43
CA HIS A 175 -5.38 8.73 -14.18
C HIS A 175 -5.66 7.34 -14.73
N VAL A 176 -4.86 6.92 -15.69
CA VAL A 176 -4.78 5.53 -16.14
C VAL A 176 -3.67 4.82 -15.40
N GLN A 177 -4.00 3.78 -14.63
CA GLN A 177 -3.02 2.92 -13.97
C GLN A 177 -2.76 1.67 -14.81
N VAL A 178 -1.49 1.32 -15.01
CA VAL A 178 -1.08 0.22 -15.88
C VAL A 178 -0.18 -0.74 -15.12
N VAL A 179 -0.54 -2.04 -15.12
CA VAL A 179 0.42 -3.11 -14.85
C VAL A 179 0.78 -3.78 -16.16
N ALA A 180 2.06 -3.74 -16.51
CA ALA A 180 2.59 -4.27 -17.75
C ALA A 180 4.03 -4.73 -17.55
N GLY A 181 4.44 -5.80 -18.25
CA GLY A 181 5.85 -6.13 -18.37
C GLY A 181 6.59 -5.19 -19.33
N ALA A 182 7.91 -5.16 -19.23
CA ALA A 182 8.76 -4.22 -19.98
C ALA A 182 8.51 -4.23 -21.49
N GLU A 183 8.40 -5.40 -22.10
CA GLU A 183 8.13 -5.53 -23.56
C GLU A 183 6.77 -4.94 -23.94
N ARG A 184 5.79 -5.06 -23.05
CA ARG A 184 4.46 -4.49 -23.29
C ARG A 184 4.49 -2.96 -23.23
N ILE A 185 5.31 -2.39 -22.36
CA ILE A 185 5.54 -0.93 -22.30
C ILE A 185 6.14 -0.45 -23.62
N VAL A 186 7.14 -1.16 -24.16
CA VAL A 186 7.75 -0.83 -25.46
C VAL A 186 6.71 -0.84 -26.59
N THR A 187 5.91 -1.90 -26.67
CA THR A 187 4.90 -2.02 -27.74
C THR A 187 3.75 -1.04 -27.62
N CYS A 188 3.51 -0.47 -26.43
CA CYS A 188 2.43 0.50 -26.19
C CYS A 188 2.93 1.94 -26.03
N ALA A 189 4.21 2.23 -26.30
CA ALA A 189 4.84 3.51 -26.03
C ALA A 189 4.06 4.71 -26.62
N ASP A 190 3.66 4.64 -27.87
CA ASP A 190 2.91 5.70 -28.57
C ASP A 190 1.53 5.90 -27.92
N LEU A 191 0.83 4.79 -27.61
CA LEU A 191 -0.46 4.88 -26.93
C LEU A 191 -0.34 5.58 -25.59
N LEU A 192 0.63 5.16 -24.75
CA LEU A 192 0.85 5.71 -23.42
C LEU A 192 1.26 7.19 -23.46
N GLY A 193 2.08 7.58 -24.45
CA GLY A 193 2.53 8.96 -24.65
C GLY A 193 1.45 9.93 -25.11
N ASP A 194 0.40 9.41 -25.76
CA ASP A 194 -0.70 10.19 -26.36
C ASP A 194 -1.93 10.31 -25.47
N LEU A 195 -1.94 9.69 -24.28
CA LEU A 195 -3.09 9.79 -23.38
C LEU A 195 -3.27 11.22 -22.86
N PRO A 196 -4.53 11.70 -22.75
CA PRO A 196 -4.84 13.03 -22.24
C PRO A 196 -4.79 13.12 -20.70
N VAL A 197 -4.48 12.02 -20.02
CA VAL A 197 -4.39 11.90 -18.55
C VAL A 197 -3.07 11.27 -18.16
N PRO A 198 -2.60 11.47 -16.92
CA PRO A 198 -1.38 10.83 -16.45
C PRO A 198 -1.48 9.28 -16.47
N VAL A 199 -0.35 8.64 -16.72
CA VAL A 199 -0.19 7.18 -16.60
C VAL A 199 0.51 6.84 -15.29
N VAL A 200 -0.03 5.91 -14.52
CA VAL A 200 0.62 5.40 -13.29
C VAL A 200 1.10 3.98 -13.54
N PHE A 201 2.42 3.79 -13.54
CA PHE A 201 3.02 2.46 -13.71
C PHE A 201 3.08 1.72 -12.38
N ASP A 202 2.40 0.56 -12.31
CA ASP A 202 2.50 -0.34 -11.17
C ASP A 202 3.89 -0.99 -11.11
N HIS A 203 4.39 -1.24 -9.89
CA HIS A 203 5.57 -2.08 -9.63
C HIS A 203 6.79 -1.70 -10.50
N MET A 204 7.09 -0.38 -10.55
CA MET A 204 8.23 0.16 -11.31
C MET A 204 8.22 -0.21 -12.82
N GLY A 205 7.02 -0.47 -13.39
CA GLY A 205 6.86 -0.93 -14.77
C GLY A 205 7.31 -2.37 -14.98
N GLN A 206 7.55 -3.14 -13.92
CA GLN A 206 8.07 -4.51 -13.94
C GLN A 206 9.28 -4.69 -14.89
N ILE A 207 10.17 -3.70 -14.89
CA ILE A 207 11.37 -3.68 -15.75
C ILE A 207 12.46 -4.50 -15.06
N SER A 208 12.50 -5.80 -15.39
CA SER A 208 13.57 -6.70 -14.94
C SER A 208 14.85 -6.51 -15.77
N ASN A 209 15.85 -7.38 -15.54
CA ASN A 209 17.11 -7.36 -16.28
C ASN A 209 16.90 -7.16 -17.82
N PRO A 210 17.63 -6.22 -18.48
CA PRO A 210 18.78 -5.47 -18.00
C PRO A 210 18.46 -4.16 -17.23
N GLY A 211 17.28 -4.03 -16.60
CA GLY A 211 16.94 -2.91 -15.72
C GLY A 211 16.94 -1.58 -16.46
N ILE A 212 17.73 -0.60 -15.99
CA ILE A 212 17.81 0.74 -16.56
C ILE A 212 18.29 0.78 -18.03
N SER A 213 18.93 -0.27 -18.50
CA SER A 213 19.34 -0.40 -19.92
C SER A 213 18.24 -0.94 -20.82
N HIS A 214 17.09 -1.36 -20.27
CA HIS A 214 15.96 -1.81 -21.07
C HIS A 214 15.26 -0.63 -21.77
N PRO A 215 14.84 -0.75 -23.04
CA PRO A 215 14.13 0.34 -23.75
C PRO A 215 12.89 0.86 -23.01
N ALA A 216 12.18 0.00 -22.28
CA ALA A 216 11.04 0.39 -21.46
C ALA A 216 11.39 1.44 -20.42
N PHE A 217 12.60 1.38 -19.80
CA PHE A 217 13.03 2.41 -18.86
C PHE A 217 13.13 3.78 -19.53
N ALA A 218 13.73 3.87 -20.71
CA ALA A 218 13.84 5.13 -21.45
C ALA A 218 12.45 5.71 -21.80
N ILE A 219 11.46 4.85 -22.11
CA ILE A 219 10.07 5.27 -22.38
C ILE A 219 9.44 5.84 -21.12
N VAL A 220 9.50 5.13 -19.99
CA VAL A 220 8.94 5.60 -18.72
C VAL A 220 9.66 6.87 -18.26
N ALA A 221 10.98 6.94 -18.37
CA ALA A 221 11.79 8.10 -18.03
C ALA A 221 11.34 9.34 -18.83
N LYS A 222 11.17 9.22 -20.16
CA LYS A 222 10.67 10.29 -21.01
C LYS A 222 9.28 10.78 -20.58
N LEU A 223 8.38 9.87 -20.22
CA LEU A 223 7.04 10.24 -19.75
C LEU A 223 7.08 10.94 -18.38
N LEU A 224 7.97 10.53 -17.48
CA LEU A 224 8.23 11.21 -16.21
C LEU A 224 8.77 12.63 -16.43
N GLU A 225 9.78 12.80 -17.29
CA GLU A 225 10.35 14.12 -17.63
C GLU A 225 9.31 15.08 -18.23
N GLN A 226 8.33 14.55 -18.94
CA GLN A 226 7.21 15.30 -19.49
C GLN A 226 6.08 15.58 -18.48
N GLY A 227 6.16 15.06 -17.26
CA GLY A 227 5.10 15.16 -16.25
C GLY A 227 3.85 14.33 -16.60
N LYS A 228 3.96 13.39 -17.55
CA LYS A 228 2.86 12.57 -18.03
C LYS A 228 2.72 11.22 -17.32
N ALA A 229 3.69 10.85 -16.51
CA ALA A 229 3.66 9.57 -15.81
C ALA A 229 3.97 9.69 -14.33
N TRP A 230 3.58 8.66 -13.59
CA TRP A 230 3.92 8.36 -12.21
C TRP A 230 4.41 6.93 -12.12
N VAL A 231 5.25 6.63 -11.12
CA VAL A 231 5.73 5.28 -10.87
C VAL A 231 5.49 4.89 -9.41
N LYS A 232 4.96 3.68 -9.21
CA LYS A 232 4.81 3.08 -7.88
C LYS A 232 6.06 2.28 -7.52
N LEU A 233 6.73 2.68 -6.46
CA LEU A 233 7.78 1.90 -5.80
C LEU A 233 7.12 0.81 -4.96
N SER A 234 6.76 -0.30 -5.59
CA SER A 234 6.00 -1.40 -4.99
C SER A 234 6.35 -2.73 -5.61
N GLY A 235 6.03 -3.84 -4.95
CA GLY A 235 6.05 -5.20 -5.49
C GLY A 235 7.38 -5.63 -6.13
N PRO A 236 8.56 -5.41 -5.53
CA PRO A 236 9.84 -5.79 -6.16
C PRO A 236 9.92 -7.29 -6.44
N TYR A 237 9.25 -8.12 -5.67
CA TYR A 237 9.20 -9.57 -5.85
C TYR A 237 8.51 -10.00 -7.15
N THR A 238 7.67 -9.13 -7.76
CA THR A 238 6.97 -9.48 -9.00
C THR A 238 7.88 -9.52 -10.22
N PHE A 239 9.07 -8.89 -10.17
CA PHE A 239 9.96 -8.78 -11.35
C PHE A 239 11.45 -8.96 -11.04
N SER A 240 11.89 -8.83 -9.79
CA SER A 240 13.30 -9.00 -9.41
C SER A 240 13.81 -10.41 -9.73
N LYS A 241 15.01 -10.49 -10.28
CA LYS A 241 15.74 -11.76 -10.51
C LYS A 241 16.69 -12.10 -9.38
N VAL A 242 17.03 -11.10 -8.55
CA VAL A 242 17.88 -11.30 -7.37
C VAL A 242 17.04 -11.81 -6.20
N GLY A 243 15.81 -11.28 -6.04
CA GLY A 243 14.90 -11.67 -4.97
C GLY A 243 15.32 -11.17 -3.59
N PRO A 244 14.63 -11.70 -2.54
CA PRO A 244 14.89 -11.31 -1.15
C PRO A 244 16.28 -11.79 -0.68
N PRO A 245 16.88 -11.15 0.33
CA PRO A 245 16.34 -10.02 1.07
C PRO A 245 16.64 -8.66 0.43
N THR A 246 17.48 -8.58 -0.60
CA THR A 246 18.04 -7.32 -1.09
C THR A 246 17.29 -6.69 -2.25
N TYR A 247 16.70 -7.49 -3.15
CA TYR A 247 16.10 -7.00 -4.40
C TYR A 247 16.99 -5.96 -5.09
N SER A 248 18.30 -6.21 -5.20
CA SER A 248 19.28 -5.19 -5.61
C SER A 248 19.08 -4.66 -7.02
N ASP A 249 18.54 -5.47 -7.92
CA ASP A 249 18.14 -5.06 -9.27
C ASP A 249 16.93 -4.10 -9.25
N ALA A 250 15.94 -4.35 -8.37
CA ALA A 250 14.84 -3.43 -8.14
C ALA A 250 15.30 -2.14 -7.46
N ALA A 251 16.27 -2.22 -6.52
CA ALA A 251 16.88 -1.07 -5.88
C ALA A 251 17.58 -0.14 -6.87
N GLU A 252 18.30 -0.69 -7.86
CA GLU A 252 18.94 0.07 -8.92
C GLU A 252 17.92 0.86 -9.73
N LEU A 253 16.83 0.20 -10.13
CA LEU A 253 15.73 0.80 -10.88
C LEU A 253 15.04 1.91 -10.06
N ALA A 254 14.73 1.65 -8.78
CA ALA A 254 14.12 2.61 -7.87
C ALA A 254 14.99 3.86 -7.72
N LYS A 255 16.31 3.70 -7.50
CA LYS A 255 17.26 4.82 -7.39
C LYS A 255 17.37 5.63 -8.68
N ALA A 256 17.27 4.99 -9.84
CA ALA A 256 17.23 5.70 -11.12
C ALA A 256 15.99 6.59 -11.25
N TYR A 257 14.81 6.09 -10.90
CA TYR A 257 13.58 6.89 -10.86
C TYR A 257 13.64 8.00 -9.82
N LEU A 258 14.18 7.72 -8.62
CA LEU A 258 14.36 8.72 -7.56
C LEU A 258 15.24 9.88 -8.00
N LYS A 259 16.30 9.60 -8.75
CA LYS A 259 17.20 10.64 -9.31
C LYS A 259 16.51 11.46 -10.40
N LEU A 260 15.66 10.82 -11.20
CA LEU A 260 15.03 11.44 -12.37
C LEU A 260 13.83 12.31 -11.99
N ALA A 261 12.90 11.78 -11.20
CA ALA A 261 11.60 12.42 -10.98
C ALA A 261 11.02 12.13 -9.59
N PRO A 262 11.68 12.55 -8.49
CA PRO A 262 11.21 12.24 -7.13
C PRO A 262 9.81 12.77 -6.82
N ASP A 263 9.35 13.79 -7.55
CA ASP A 263 8.01 14.37 -7.41
C ASP A 263 6.89 13.52 -8.06
N LEU A 264 7.24 12.52 -8.83
CA LEU A 264 6.29 11.68 -9.58
C LEU A 264 6.36 10.20 -9.14
N LEU A 265 6.88 9.96 -7.94
CA LEU A 265 6.93 8.63 -7.35
C LEU A 265 5.97 8.52 -6.19
N VAL A 266 5.32 7.37 -6.08
CA VAL A 266 4.51 6.97 -4.93
C VAL A 266 4.89 5.56 -4.50
N TRP A 267 4.44 5.13 -3.32
CA TRP A 267 4.74 3.82 -2.76
C TRP A 267 3.44 3.02 -2.53
N GLY A 268 3.54 1.69 -2.48
CA GLY A 268 2.44 0.81 -2.09
C GLY A 268 2.94 -0.56 -1.63
N THR A 269 2.16 -1.22 -0.78
CA THR A 269 2.47 -2.53 -0.24
C THR A 269 2.31 -3.65 -1.26
N ASP A 270 1.29 -3.55 -2.10
CA ASP A 270 0.74 -4.63 -2.92
C ASP A 270 0.16 -5.79 -2.06
N TRP A 271 -0.17 -5.48 -0.78
CA TRP A 271 -0.86 -6.46 0.08
C TRP A 271 -2.19 -6.89 -0.55
N PRO A 272 -2.57 -8.14 -0.52
CA PRO A 272 -2.00 -9.30 0.18
C PRO A 272 -1.01 -10.11 -0.68
N HIS A 273 -0.28 -9.47 -1.58
CA HIS A 273 0.75 -10.09 -2.44
C HIS A 273 0.18 -11.25 -3.27
N PRO A 274 -0.79 -10.98 -4.14
CA PRO A 274 -1.62 -12.03 -4.75
C PRO A 274 -0.87 -13.00 -5.66
N THR A 275 0.31 -12.60 -6.15
CA THR A 275 1.18 -13.43 -6.99
C THR A 275 2.06 -14.40 -6.21
N GLU A 276 2.20 -14.17 -4.89
CA GLU A 276 3.05 -14.99 -4.04
C GLU A 276 2.25 -16.13 -3.39
N ALA A 277 2.87 -17.28 -3.23
CA ALA A 277 2.26 -18.41 -2.53
C ALA A 277 1.94 -18.04 -1.06
N GLU A 278 0.93 -18.67 -0.49
CA GLU A 278 0.46 -18.35 0.88
C GLU A 278 1.56 -18.48 1.94
N ASN A 279 2.45 -19.45 1.77
CA ASN A 279 3.57 -19.72 2.68
C ASN A 279 4.85 -18.92 2.34
N ALA A 280 4.81 -18.06 1.33
CA ALA A 280 5.95 -17.28 0.84
C ALA A 280 5.65 -15.78 0.73
N LYS A 281 4.62 -15.30 1.45
CA LYS A 281 4.30 -13.87 1.48
C LYS A 281 5.47 -13.06 2.04
N PRO A 282 5.78 -11.90 1.44
CA PRO A 282 6.83 -11.04 1.97
C PRO A 282 6.44 -10.44 3.34
N ASP A 283 7.42 -9.90 4.04
CA ASP A 283 7.20 -9.07 5.24
C ASP A 283 7.08 -7.60 4.81
N ASP A 284 5.89 -7.02 4.97
CA ASP A 284 5.65 -5.61 4.62
C ASP A 284 6.53 -4.63 5.40
N ALA A 285 6.90 -4.94 6.64
CA ALA A 285 7.82 -4.10 7.39
C ALA A 285 9.21 -4.06 6.75
N LEU A 286 9.71 -5.21 6.27
CA LEU A 286 10.97 -5.26 5.52
C LEU A 286 10.88 -4.56 4.16
N LEU A 287 9.74 -4.63 3.47
CA LEU A 287 9.53 -3.90 2.21
C LEU A 287 9.51 -2.38 2.44
N VAL A 288 8.94 -1.91 3.56
CA VAL A 288 9.02 -0.49 3.98
C VAL A 288 10.46 -0.08 4.25
N ASP A 289 11.21 -0.90 5.00
CA ASP A 289 12.61 -0.65 5.32
C ASP A 289 13.45 -0.56 4.04
N LEU A 290 13.32 -1.52 3.14
CA LEU A 290 14.01 -1.52 1.84
C LEU A 290 13.70 -0.28 1.02
N THR A 291 12.43 0.09 0.89
CA THR A 291 12.04 1.29 0.15
C THR A 291 12.60 2.54 0.82
N SER A 292 12.60 2.60 2.16
CA SER A 292 13.19 3.71 2.92
C SER A 292 14.71 3.83 2.68
N ASP A 293 15.40 2.70 2.61
CA ASP A 293 16.85 2.65 2.30
C ASP A 293 17.13 3.10 0.86
N TRP A 294 16.27 2.74 -0.10
CA TRP A 294 16.42 3.21 -1.49
C TRP A 294 16.25 4.73 -1.59
N ILE A 295 15.29 5.29 -0.86
CA ILE A 295 14.98 6.73 -0.82
C ILE A 295 16.09 7.51 -0.11
N GLY A 296 16.61 7.03 1.00
CA GLY A 296 17.83 7.45 1.66
C GLY A 296 17.73 8.70 2.55
N ASN A 297 16.70 9.55 2.45
CA ASN A 297 16.54 10.71 3.33
C ASN A 297 15.08 11.02 3.70
N GLU A 298 14.89 11.70 4.83
CA GLU A 298 13.58 11.96 5.41
C GLU A 298 12.70 12.88 4.54
N GLY A 299 13.27 13.89 3.91
CA GLY A 299 12.53 14.81 3.04
C GLY A 299 11.93 14.10 1.83
N LEU A 300 12.71 13.25 1.17
CA LEU A 300 12.19 12.40 0.07
C LEU A 300 11.21 11.36 0.56
N ARG A 301 11.39 10.81 1.77
CA ARG A 301 10.41 9.88 2.35
C ARG A 301 9.08 10.58 2.57
N THR A 302 9.05 11.76 3.16
CA THR A 302 7.81 12.56 3.32
C THR A 302 7.17 12.84 1.96
N LYS A 303 7.97 13.23 0.97
CA LYS A 303 7.48 13.47 -0.39
C LYS A 303 6.79 12.23 -0.98
N ILE A 304 7.43 11.06 -0.96
CA ILE A 304 6.98 9.85 -1.64
C ILE A 304 5.86 9.15 -0.89
N PHE A 305 5.90 9.13 0.44
CA PHE A 305 4.88 8.47 1.25
C PHE A 305 3.67 9.36 1.56
N VAL A 306 3.78 10.68 1.47
CA VAL A 306 2.72 11.61 1.92
C VAL A 306 2.32 12.62 0.86
N GLU A 307 3.24 13.48 0.40
CA GLU A 307 2.91 14.63 -0.45
C GLU A 307 2.47 14.22 -1.86
N ASN A 308 3.27 13.38 -2.52
CA ASN A 308 3.00 12.89 -3.85
C ASN A 308 1.67 12.12 -3.93
N PRO A 309 1.38 11.15 -3.03
CA PRO A 309 0.09 10.48 -2.99
C PRO A 309 -1.07 11.45 -2.74
N THR A 310 -0.89 12.44 -1.86
CA THR A 310 -1.91 13.45 -1.59
C THR A 310 -2.27 14.21 -2.87
N ARG A 311 -1.27 14.59 -3.66
CA ARG A 311 -1.49 15.27 -4.94
C ARG A 311 -2.11 14.37 -5.99
N LEU A 312 -1.62 13.11 -6.13
CA LEU A 312 -2.10 12.20 -7.17
C LEU A 312 -3.54 11.73 -6.94
N TYR A 313 -3.89 11.44 -5.69
CA TYR A 313 -5.19 10.85 -5.34
C TYR A 313 -6.16 11.83 -4.69
N GLY A 314 -5.78 13.08 -4.43
CA GLY A 314 -6.66 14.10 -3.86
C GLY A 314 -7.11 13.76 -2.42
N PHE A 315 -6.16 13.45 -1.54
CA PHE A 315 -6.42 13.25 -0.11
C PHE A 315 -6.50 14.58 0.64
#